data_2a35e87eec3e03eee1e860b98dee115f
#
_entry.id   2a35e87eec3e03eee1e860b98dee115f
#
_cell.length_a   1.000
_cell.length_b   1.000
_cell.length_c   1.000
_cell.angle_alpha   90.00
_cell.angle_beta   90.00
_cell.angle_gamma   90.00
#
_symmetry.space_group_name_H-M   'P 1'
#
loop_
_entity.id
_entity.type
_entity.pdbx_description
1 polymer ?
#
loop_
_entity_poly.entity_id
_entity_poly.type
_entity_poly.pdbx_seq_one_letter_code
_entity_poly.pdbx_strand_id
1 'polypeptide(L)'
;PNSKRYDGTPGTGGMGYSLSGRSASALPKPTYNSNKQGKVVVRIWVDREGNVVKAEPGYKGTTATDEGLRRKAKEAAMQAKFTPSKDAPELQVGTITYDFRTFN
;
A
#
# COMPACT_ATOMS: atom_id res chain seq x y z
N PRO A 1 3.18 -10.47 -13.75
CA PRO A 1 2.88 -9.96 -12.43
C PRO A 1 1.69 -9.02 -12.44
N ASN A 2 0.95 -9.06 -11.38
CA ASN A 2 -0.30 -8.32 -11.28
C ASN A 2 -0.09 -7.02 -10.52
N SER A 3 0.32 -6.00 -11.27
CA SER A 3 0.45 -4.65 -10.71
C SER A 3 -0.73 -3.82 -11.16
N LYS A 4 -1.35 -3.16 -10.20
CA LYS A 4 -2.48 -2.28 -10.46
C LYS A 4 -2.15 -0.90 -9.92
N ARG A 5 -2.66 0.12 -10.60
CA ARG A 5 -2.43 1.48 -10.17
C ARG A 5 -3.77 2.14 -9.86
N TYR A 6 -3.83 2.74 -8.70
CA TYR A 6 -4.94 3.60 -8.31
C TYR A 6 -4.45 5.03 -8.36
N ASP A 7 -5.13 5.87 -9.12
CA ASP A 7 -4.81 7.28 -9.13
C ASP A 7 -5.44 7.91 -7.91
N GLY A 8 -4.60 8.43 -7.03
CA GLY A 8 -5.08 9.05 -5.81
C GLY A 8 -5.64 10.42 -6.08
N THR A 9 -6.18 11.02 -5.01
CA THR A 9 -6.59 12.42 -5.06
C THR A 9 -5.34 13.29 -5.05
N PRO A 10 -5.49 14.57 -5.40
CA PRO A 10 -4.39 15.52 -5.27
C PRO A 10 -3.80 15.46 -3.87
N GLY A 11 -2.50 15.49 -3.78
CA GLY A 11 -1.77 15.42 -2.52
C GLY A 11 -1.21 14.05 -2.23
N THR A 12 -1.74 12.98 -2.81
CA THR A 12 -1.22 11.63 -2.60
C THR A 12 -0.37 11.12 -3.75
N GLY A 13 -0.49 11.75 -4.93
CA GLY A 13 0.30 11.34 -6.08
C GLY A 13 -0.04 9.99 -6.64
N GLY A 14 -0.94 9.26 -6.01
CA GLY A 14 -1.38 7.96 -6.50
C GLY A 14 -0.94 6.81 -5.62
N MET A 15 -1.51 5.66 -5.91
CA MET A 15 -1.22 4.42 -5.19
C MET A 15 -1.18 3.27 -6.19
N GLY A 16 -0.41 2.27 -5.87
CA GLY A 16 -0.36 1.06 -6.67
C GLY A 16 -0.17 -0.15 -5.78
N TYR A 17 -0.45 -1.32 -6.32
CA TYR A 17 -0.20 -2.54 -5.56
C TYR A 17 0.19 -3.66 -6.49
N SER A 18 0.82 -4.66 -5.91
CA SER A 18 1.17 -5.88 -6.62
C SER A 18 0.87 -7.05 -5.70
N LEU A 19 -0.09 -7.88 -6.11
CA LEU A 19 -0.48 -9.08 -5.37
C LEU A 19 -1.03 -10.05 -6.39
N SER A 20 -0.24 -11.06 -6.70
CA SER A 20 -0.50 -11.94 -7.83
C SER A 20 -1.87 -12.60 -7.77
N GLY A 21 -2.65 -12.47 -8.85
CA GLY A 21 -3.94 -13.13 -8.98
C GLY A 21 -5.06 -12.55 -8.14
N ARG A 22 -4.84 -11.41 -7.49
CA ARG A 22 -5.84 -10.82 -6.61
C ARG A 22 -5.99 -9.33 -6.90
N SER A 23 -7.17 -8.82 -6.61
CA SER A 23 -7.48 -7.40 -6.80
C SER A 23 -7.77 -6.76 -5.47
N ALA A 24 -7.52 -5.46 -5.39
CA ALA A 24 -7.90 -4.71 -4.19
C ALA A 24 -9.39 -4.44 -4.21
N SER A 25 -10.08 -4.81 -3.13
CA SER A 25 -11.49 -4.45 -2.98
C SER A 25 -11.63 -3.16 -2.17
N ALA A 26 -10.62 -2.81 -1.39
CA ALA A 26 -10.55 -1.54 -0.68
C ALA A 26 -9.09 -1.16 -0.53
N LEU A 27 -8.73 0.03 -0.95
CA LEU A 27 -7.36 0.52 -0.86
C LEU A 27 -7.40 1.94 -0.32
N PRO A 28 -7.56 2.09 1.02
CA PRO A 28 -7.71 3.41 1.60
C PRO A 28 -6.47 4.27 1.40
N LYS A 29 -6.69 5.55 1.19
CA LYS A 29 -5.61 6.51 1.10
C LYS A 29 -5.07 6.80 2.49
N PRO A 30 -3.75 6.97 2.64
CA PRO A 30 -3.22 7.37 3.94
C PRO A 30 -3.62 8.81 4.26
N THR A 31 -3.72 9.10 5.54
CA THR A 31 -3.92 10.47 5.98
C THR A 31 -2.67 11.28 5.61
N TYR A 32 -2.88 12.45 5.03
CA TYR A 32 -1.74 13.24 4.57
C TYR A 32 -1.99 14.72 4.80
N ASN A 33 -1.34 15.26 5.80
CA ASN A 33 -1.44 16.70 6.13
C ASN A 33 -0.06 17.30 6.38
N SER A 34 0.96 16.73 5.76
CA SER A 34 2.36 17.17 5.93
C SER A 34 2.85 17.73 4.60
N ASN A 35 3.89 18.54 4.65
CA ASN A 35 4.55 19.00 3.43
C ASN A 35 5.73 18.10 3.04
N LYS A 36 5.88 16.98 3.71
CA LYS A 36 6.87 15.99 3.31
C LYS A 36 6.37 15.21 2.11
N GLN A 37 7.29 14.73 1.31
CA GLN A 37 6.91 13.96 0.14
C GLN A 37 7.92 12.85 -0.11
N GLY A 38 7.52 11.89 -0.94
CA GLY A 38 8.33 10.76 -1.28
C GLY A 38 7.45 9.54 -1.46
N LYS A 39 8.08 8.46 -1.91
CA LYS A 39 7.39 7.21 -2.16
C LYS A 39 7.67 6.25 -1.01
N VAL A 40 6.63 5.57 -0.54
CA VAL A 40 6.77 4.51 0.46
C VAL A 40 6.23 3.22 -0.13
N VAL A 41 7.07 2.20 -0.19
CA VAL A 41 6.64 0.86 -0.61
C VAL A 41 6.47 0.04 0.65
N VAL A 42 5.27 -0.51 0.84
CA VAL A 42 4.93 -1.31 2.00
C VAL A 42 4.81 -2.76 1.58
N ARG A 43 5.60 -3.62 2.20
CA ARG A 43 5.49 -5.06 1.97
C ARG A 43 4.36 -5.58 2.85
N ILE A 44 3.46 -6.37 2.25
CA ILE A 44 2.27 -6.83 2.96
C ILE A 44 2.17 -8.35 2.90
N TRP A 45 1.50 -8.90 3.92
CA TRP A 45 1.15 -10.31 3.98
C TRP A 45 -0.36 -10.39 4.06
N VAL A 46 -0.97 -11.12 3.13
CA VAL A 46 -2.42 -11.15 2.95
C VAL A 46 -2.91 -12.58 3.11
N ASP A 47 -3.94 -12.76 3.93
CA ASP A 47 -4.51 -14.09 4.14
C ASP A 47 -5.48 -14.45 2.99
N ARG A 48 -6.02 -15.66 3.05
CA ARG A 48 -6.92 -16.13 2.00
C ARG A 48 -8.23 -15.37 1.92
N GLU A 49 -8.64 -14.77 3.02
CA GLU A 49 -9.85 -13.95 3.05
C GLU A 49 -9.64 -12.55 2.49
N GLY A 50 -8.39 -12.18 2.23
CA GLY A 50 -8.08 -10.88 1.66
C GLY A 50 -7.70 -9.83 2.69
N ASN A 51 -7.47 -10.23 3.92
CA ASN A 51 -7.08 -9.30 4.98
C ASN A 51 -5.56 -9.15 5.03
N VAL A 52 -5.10 -7.91 5.20
CA VAL A 52 -3.68 -7.66 5.42
C VAL A 52 -3.40 -7.93 6.90
N VAL A 53 -2.59 -8.95 7.17
CA VAL A 53 -2.29 -9.35 8.54
C VAL A 53 -0.95 -8.79 9.04
N LYS A 54 -0.12 -8.30 8.11
CA LYS A 54 1.17 -7.71 8.47
C LYS A 54 1.57 -6.74 7.38
N ALA A 55 2.19 -5.62 7.76
CA ALA A 55 2.68 -4.63 6.81
C ALA A 55 4.00 -4.06 7.31
N GLU A 56 4.99 -3.96 6.42
CA GLU A 56 6.29 -3.41 6.73
C GLU A 56 6.62 -2.32 5.72
N PRO A 57 6.69 -1.05 6.13
CA PRO A 57 7.05 0.04 5.24
C PRO A 57 8.57 0.09 5.03
N GLY A 58 9.00 0.78 4.00
CA GLY A 58 10.42 0.94 3.72
C GLY A 58 10.99 -0.18 2.88
N TYR A 59 10.14 -0.90 2.16
CA TYR A 59 10.59 -1.94 1.25
C TYR A 59 11.30 -1.32 0.05
N LYS A 60 11.96 -2.14 -0.72
CA LYS A 60 12.71 -1.76 -1.90
C LYS A 60 11.89 -0.84 -2.80
N GLY A 61 12.45 0.29 -3.17
CA GLY A 61 11.75 1.30 -3.97
C GLY A 61 11.27 2.50 -3.17
N THR A 62 11.35 2.43 -1.84
CA THR A 62 10.98 3.53 -0.96
C THR A 62 12.00 4.66 -1.11
N THR A 63 11.50 5.89 -1.31
CA THR A 63 12.36 7.07 -1.37
C THR A 63 12.14 8.01 -0.19
N ALA A 64 10.98 7.89 0.49
CA ALA A 64 10.67 8.75 1.61
C ALA A 64 11.51 8.37 2.83
N THR A 65 12.18 9.36 3.42
CA THR A 65 12.97 9.13 4.64
C THR A 65 12.20 9.53 5.90
N ASP A 66 11.10 10.22 5.74
CA ASP A 66 10.30 10.70 6.87
C ASP A 66 9.55 9.55 7.53
N GLU A 67 9.77 9.39 8.83
CA GLU A 67 9.12 8.32 9.60
C GLU A 67 7.62 8.48 9.64
N GLY A 68 7.14 9.73 9.64
CA GLY A 68 5.71 9.99 9.65
C GLY A 68 5.02 9.45 8.42
N LEU A 69 5.62 9.64 7.24
CA LEU A 69 5.06 9.12 6.00
C LEU A 69 5.05 7.60 6.01
N ARG A 70 6.12 6.99 6.52
CA ARG A 70 6.20 5.53 6.59
C ARG A 70 5.13 4.96 7.50
N ARG A 71 4.88 5.61 8.63
CA ARG A 71 3.83 5.18 9.57
C ARG A 71 2.45 5.32 8.94
N LYS A 72 2.19 6.44 8.26
CA LYS A 72 0.91 6.64 7.59
C LYS A 72 0.67 5.59 6.51
N ALA A 73 1.72 5.27 5.75
CA ALA A 73 1.61 4.25 4.72
C ALA A 73 1.31 2.88 5.33
N LYS A 74 1.98 2.55 6.44
CA LYS A 74 1.72 1.27 7.11
C LYS A 74 0.30 1.19 7.62
N GLU A 75 -0.19 2.26 8.23
CA GLU A 75 -1.57 2.30 8.76
C GLU A 75 -2.57 2.09 7.63
N ALA A 76 -2.37 2.76 6.50
CA ALA A 76 -3.27 2.61 5.36
C ALA A 76 -3.21 1.20 4.81
N ALA A 77 -2.01 0.62 4.72
CA ALA A 77 -1.84 -0.72 4.19
C ALA A 77 -2.55 -1.77 5.04
N MET A 78 -2.52 -1.60 6.36
CA MET A 78 -3.22 -2.53 7.25
C MET A 78 -4.73 -2.48 7.10
N GLN A 79 -5.27 -1.40 6.55
CA GLN A 79 -6.70 -1.25 6.30
C GLN A 79 -7.11 -1.73 4.92
N ALA A 80 -6.16 -2.09 4.07
CA ALA A 80 -6.48 -2.53 2.72
C ALA A 80 -7.15 -3.90 2.75
N LYS A 81 -7.99 -4.16 1.74
CA LYS A 81 -8.67 -5.44 1.58
C LYS A 81 -8.51 -5.90 0.16
N PHE A 82 -8.34 -7.19 0.00
CA PHE A 82 -8.18 -7.80 -1.31
C PHE A 82 -9.24 -8.86 -1.51
N THR A 83 -9.43 -9.28 -2.77
CA THR A 83 -10.40 -10.33 -3.05
C THR A 83 -9.97 -11.63 -2.39
N PRO A 84 -10.92 -12.41 -1.84
CA PRO A 84 -10.59 -13.71 -1.26
C PRO A 84 -10.08 -14.66 -2.33
N SER A 85 -9.23 -15.60 -1.92
CA SER A 85 -8.74 -16.63 -2.82
C SER A 85 -8.41 -17.88 -1.99
N LYS A 86 -9.24 -18.89 -2.10
CA LYS A 86 -9.03 -20.11 -1.33
C LYS A 86 -7.86 -20.93 -1.87
N ASP A 87 -7.43 -20.64 -3.11
CA ASP A 87 -6.29 -21.36 -3.71
C ASP A 87 -4.96 -20.64 -3.49
N ALA A 88 -5.01 -19.47 -2.85
CA ALA A 88 -3.78 -18.72 -2.56
C ALA A 88 -3.02 -19.37 -1.41
N PRO A 89 -1.72 -19.05 -1.27
CA PRO A 89 -1.00 -19.45 -0.07
C PRO A 89 -1.69 -18.91 1.18
N GLU A 90 -1.46 -19.59 2.31
CA GLU A 90 -2.03 -19.18 3.58
C GLU A 90 -1.72 -17.72 3.89
N LEU A 91 -0.49 -17.30 3.60
CA LEU A 91 -0.09 -15.89 3.60
C LEU A 91 0.60 -15.59 2.30
N GLN A 92 0.05 -14.66 1.58
CA GLN A 92 0.61 -14.25 0.29
C GLN A 92 1.32 -12.91 0.46
N VAL A 93 2.53 -12.81 -0.07
CA VAL A 93 3.33 -11.60 0.05
C VAL A 93 3.10 -10.72 -1.16
N GLY A 94 2.90 -9.43 -0.93
CA GLY A 94 2.78 -8.46 -1.99
C GLY A 94 3.29 -7.11 -1.53
N THR A 95 2.99 -6.08 -2.30
CA THR A 95 3.39 -4.71 -1.96
C THR A 95 2.27 -3.74 -2.27
N ILE A 96 2.25 -2.64 -1.50
CA ILE A 96 1.44 -1.48 -1.83
C ILE A 96 2.40 -0.29 -1.86
N THR A 97 2.29 0.53 -2.90
CA THR A 97 3.13 1.71 -3.06
C THR A 97 2.28 2.95 -2.88
N TYR A 98 2.71 3.85 -2.00
CA TYR A 98 2.06 5.13 -1.77
C TYR A 98 3.01 6.23 -2.20
N ASP A 99 2.54 7.13 -3.05
CA ASP A 99 3.37 8.23 -3.56
C ASP A 99 2.84 9.53 -2.95
N PHE A 100 3.53 9.99 -1.92
CA PHE A 100 3.15 11.23 -1.22
C PHE A 100 3.76 12.43 -1.94
N ARG A 101 2.94 13.40 -2.25
CA ARG A 101 3.39 14.63 -2.88
C ARG A 101 2.80 15.84 -2.20
N THR A 102 3.61 16.88 -2.07
CA THR A 102 3.07 18.14 -1.62
C THR A 102 2.21 18.73 -2.73
N PHE A 103 1.20 19.48 -2.32
CA PHE A 103 0.21 19.99 -3.25
C PHE A 103 0.07 21.48 -3.04
N ASN A 104 0.50 22.24 -4.03
CA ASN A 104 0.48 23.70 -3.95
C ASN A 104 -0.63 24.28 -4.78
#